data_f25382f48832bec1c7750c196ab9770f
#
_entry.id   f25382f48832bec1c7750c196ab9770f
#
_cell.length_a   1.000
_cell.length_b   1.000
_cell.length_c   1.000
_cell.angle_alpha   90.00
_cell.angle_beta   90.00
_cell.angle_gamma   90.00
#
_symmetry.space_group_name_H-M   'P 1'
#
loop_
_entity.id
_entity.type
_entity.pdbx_description
1 polymer ?
#
loop_
_entity_poly.entity_id
_entity_poly.type
_entity_poly.pdbx_seq_one_letter_code
_entity_poly.pdbx_strand_id
1 'polypeptide(L)'
;NPVEIVADENGGIKHVKLQKMELGEPDASGRRKPVPIEGAIEELDVDTLIMALGQKLNPEGLDGIELTKKGTISADEQTFRTNIENVFAVGDATNKGAGIAIAAIGEGEKAAHVIDSFLKGAIVPYKKPVLVERHDITEATFADREKQPRACMSHLSAEERRDNFHEVNNGFTEEQAVKEASRCLECGCHDYFECKLIDYANKADADITYYEGENHNRTIDNTHPFIDRNPDKCILCGLCVRVCDEVMGRTALGLVDRGFDTIVKPALDLPLKETDCISCGQCVNLCPTGALGEKFTYGKRVPYPTEKTVTACSFCSVGCKTELQTSGNMVVKSTPDNEHNGTLCVKGRFGFGEALKSNRLTTPMVRKNGVLTPVSWEEASIYIAKKLQSVAV
;
A
#
# COMPACT_ATOMS: atom_id res chain seq x y z
N ASN A 1 27.36 20.94 -21.96
CA ASN A 1 28.49 20.05 -21.65
C ASN A 1 29.77 20.87 -21.51
N PRO A 2 30.62 20.61 -20.48
CA PRO A 2 31.93 21.23 -20.38
C PRO A 2 32.84 20.73 -21.52
N VAL A 3 33.52 21.66 -22.19
CA VAL A 3 34.46 21.36 -23.30
C VAL A 3 35.89 21.73 -22.96
N GLU A 4 36.07 22.72 -22.08
CA GLU A 4 37.39 23.16 -21.65
C GLU A 4 37.33 23.73 -20.23
N ILE A 5 38.34 23.42 -19.45
CA ILE A 5 38.58 24.04 -18.12
C ILE A 5 39.79 24.89 -18.24
N VAL A 6 39.66 26.20 -18.01
CA VAL A 6 40.74 27.15 -18.08
C VAL A 6 41.24 27.45 -16.67
N ALA A 7 42.54 27.18 -16.45
CA ALA A 7 43.18 27.42 -15.17
C ALA A 7 43.64 28.90 -15.03
N ASP A 8 43.71 29.38 -13.79
CA ASP A 8 44.37 30.63 -13.44
C ASP A 8 45.89 30.45 -13.31
N GLU A 9 46.60 31.53 -12.98
CA GLU A 9 48.06 31.54 -12.82
C GLU A 9 48.55 30.68 -11.63
N ASN A 10 47.68 30.34 -10.69
CA ASN A 10 47.96 29.53 -9.50
C ASN A 10 47.51 28.07 -9.62
N GLY A 11 46.98 27.69 -10.77
CA GLY A 11 46.47 26.34 -11.03
C GLY A 11 45.05 26.08 -10.55
N GLY A 12 44.36 27.12 -10.06
CA GLY A 12 42.92 27.10 -9.75
C GLY A 12 42.08 27.19 -11.04
N ILE A 13 40.77 26.96 -10.91
CA ILE A 13 39.87 27.14 -12.05
C ILE A 13 39.53 28.61 -12.18
N LYS A 14 39.75 29.17 -13.39
CA LYS A 14 39.34 30.51 -13.74
C LYS A 14 37.97 30.58 -14.33
N HIS A 15 37.75 29.77 -15.36
CA HIS A 15 36.43 29.61 -15.98
C HIS A 15 36.30 28.25 -16.68
N VAL A 16 35.06 27.86 -16.94
CA VAL A 16 34.72 26.65 -17.71
C VAL A 16 33.97 27.04 -18.96
N LYS A 17 34.42 26.53 -20.14
CA LYS A 17 33.71 26.68 -21.38
C LYS A 17 32.66 25.57 -21.51
N LEU A 18 31.43 25.95 -21.73
CA LEU A 18 30.28 25.08 -21.83
C LEU A 18 29.70 25.13 -23.26
N GLN A 19 29.61 23.96 -23.92
CA GLN A 19 28.84 23.81 -25.15
C GLN A 19 27.35 23.81 -24.83
N LYS A 20 26.59 24.77 -25.39
CA LYS A 20 25.11 24.77 -25.28
C LYS A 20 24.55 23.59 -26.08
N MET A 21 23.53 22.98 -25.53
CA MET A 21 22.86 21.80 -26.06
C MET A 21 21.37 22.09 -26.26
N GLU A 22 20.80 21.51 -27.31
CA GLU A 22 19.36 21.43 -27.51
C GLU A 22 18.87 19.98 -27.45
N LEU A 23 17.58 19.78 -27.23
CA LEU A 23 17.02 18.44 -27.23
C LEU A 23 16.70 18.02 -28.66
N GLY A 24 17.38 17.01 -29.15
CA GLY A 24 17.15 16.37 -30.47
C GLY A 24 15.80 15.63 -30.54
N GLU A 25 15.60 14.87 -31.63
CA GLU A 25 14.42 14.06 -31.82
C GLU A 25 14.33 12.92 -30.81
N PRO A 26 13.11 12.52 -30.40
CA PRO A 26 12.92 11.39 -29.48
C PRO A 26 13.37 10.07 -30.12
N ASP A 27 14.09 9.26 -29.36
CA ASP A 27 14.45 7.89 -29.76
C ASP A 27 13.23 6.93 -29.58
N ALA A 28 13.41 5.66 -29.90
CA ALA A 28 12.35 4.64 -29.81
C ALA A 28 11.76 4.47 -28.38
N SER A 29 12.47 4.94 -27.34
CA SER A 29 11.98 4.98 -25.95
C SER A 29 11.28 6.30 -25.60
N GLY A 30 11.18 7.25 -26.55
CA GLY A 30 10.65 8.59 -26.32
C GLY A 30 11.66 9.55 -25.66
N ARG A 31 12.90 9.15 -25.46
CA ARG A 31 13.95 9.99 -24.85
C ARG A 31 14.63 10.86 -25.91
N ARG A 32 14.67 12.16 -25.65
CA ARG A 32 15.36 13.13 -26.48
C ARG A 32 16.81 13.28 -26.04
N LYS A 33 17.76 13.00 -26.94
CA LYS A 33 19.19 13.16 -26.64
C LYS A 33 19.61 14.62 -26.82
N PRO A 34 20.48 15.15 -25.93
CA PRO A 34 21.07 16.45 -26.12
C PRO A 34 21.98 16.46 -27.38
N VAL A 35 21.81 17.44 -28.24
CA VAL A 35 22.59 17.68 -29.41
C VAL A 35 23.31 19.03 -29.28
N PRO A 36 24.61 19.15 -29.60
CA PRO A 36 25.33 20.42 -29.50
C PRO A 36 24.79 21.45 -30.51
N ILE A 37 24.55 22.66 -30.05
CA ILE A 37 24.27 23.80 -30.93
C ILE A 37 25.61 24.30 -31.49
N GLU A 38 25.80 24.19 -32.75
CA GLU A 38 27.09 24.51 -33.38
C GLU A 38 27.51 25.95 -33.12
N GLY A 39 28.75 26.13 -32.66
CA GLY A 39 29.34 27.43 -32.32
C GLY A 39 28.80 28.13 -31.07
N ALA A 40 27.84 27.56 -30.35
CA ALA A 40 27.26 28.13 -29.14
C ALA A 40 28.05 27.71 -27.88
N ILE A 41 29.12 28.40 -27.58
CA ILE A 41 29.93 28.21 -26.39
C ILE A 41 29.67 29.36 -25.41
N GLU A 42 29.48 29.01 -24.16
CA GLU A 42 29.33 29.95 -23.04
C GLU A 42 30.48 29.77 -22.08
N GLU A 43 31.05 30.87 -21.61
CA GLU A 43 32.08 30.87 -20.57
C GLU A 43 31.43 31.20 -19.20
N LEU A 44 31.73 30.37 -18.21
CA LEU A 44 31.19 30.53 -16.86
C LEU A 44 32.36 30.62 -15.86
N ASP A 45 32.45 31.72 -15.16
CA ASP A 45 33.43 31.89 -14.09
C ASP A 45 33.01 31.07 -12.88
N VAL A 46 33.89 30.18 -12.44
CA VAL A 46 33.64 29.27 -11.31
C VAL A 46 34.94 29.01 -10.56
N ASP A 47 34.84 28.91 -9.24
CA ASP A 47 35.97 28.56 -8.37
C ASP A 47 36.09 27.03 -8.20
N THR A 48 34.99 26.30 -8.36
CA THR A 48 34.93 24.87 -8.13
C THR A 48 34.02 24.20 -9.15
N LEU A 49 34.49 23.13 -9.76
CA LEU A 49 33.71 22.26 -10.67
C LEU A 49 33.56 20.87 -10.08
N ILE A 50 32.32 20.46 -9.82
CA ILE A 50 31.99 19.12 -9.33
C ILE A 50 31.52 18.26 -10.49
N MET A 51 32.29 17.21 -10.80
CA MET A 51 31.97 16.25 -11.86
C MET A 51 31.02 15.18 -11.31
N ALA A 52 29.73 15.33 -11.58
CA ALA A 52 28.68 14.37 -11.19
C ALA A 52 28.32 13.47 -12.39
N LEU A 53 29.32 12.78 -12.95
CA LEU A 53 29.18 11.89 -14.12
C LEU A 53 28.76 10.48 -13.69
N GLY A 54 28.38 9.65 -14.68
CA GLY A 54 28.13 8.23 -14.44
C GLY A 54 29.36 7.49 -13.92
N GLN A 55 29.13 6.39 -13.23
CA GLN A 55 30.19 5.53 -12.71
C GLN A 55 30.43 4.34 -13.63
N LYS A 56 31.64 3.81 -13.60
CA LYS A 56 32.04 2.56 -14.26
C LYS A 56 32.63 1.62 -13.22
N LEU A 57 32.42 0.32 -13.40
CA LEU A 57 33.11 -0.69 -12.61
C LEU A 57 34.63 -0.58 -12.83
N ASN A 58 35.40 -0.55 -11.76
CA ASN A 58 36.85 -0.78 -11.81
C ASN A 58 37.09 -2.30 -11.70
N PRO A 59 37.63 -2.95 -12.74
CA PRO A 59 37.84 -4.40 -12.74
C PRO A 59 39.06 -4.85 -11.94
N GLU A 60 39.84 -3.93 -11.40
CA GLU A 60 41.05 -4.25 -10.63
C GLU A 60 40.69 -5.10 -9.38
N GLY A 61 41.33 -6.24 -9.22
CA GLY A 61 41.07 -7.18 -8.12
C GLY A 61 39.87 -8.11 -8.39
N LEU A 62 39.27 -8.09 -9.57
CA LEU A 62 38.17 -8.98 -9.98
C LEU A 62 38.65 -10.09 -10.92
N ASP A 63 39.89 -10.58 -10.73
CA ASP A 63 40.49 -11.59 -11.59
C ASP A 63 39.67 -12.88 -11.61
N GLY A 64 39.35 -13.35 -12.81
CA GLY A 64 38.56 -14.57 -13.02
C GLY A 64 37.04 -14.38 -12.95
N ILE A 65 36.54 -13.18 -12.65
CA ILE A 65 35.12 -12.89 -12.71
C ILE A 65 34.74 -12.50 -14.14
N GLU A 66 33.70 -13.13 -14.69
CA GLU A 66 33.19 -12.80 -16.02
C GLU A 66 32.50 -11.43 -16.04
N LEU A 67 32.86 -10.63 -17.05
CA LEU A 67 32.25 -9.33 -17.28
C LEU A 67 31.32 -9.37 -18.51
N THR A 68 30.27 -8.58 -18.46
CA THR A 68 29.38 -8.35 -19.61
C THR A 68 30.07 -7.52 -20.69
N LYS A 69 29.49 -7.45 -21.89
CA LYS A 69 29.97 -6.57 -22.98
C LYS A 69 30.02 -5.08 -22.57
N LYS A 70 29.33 -4.68 -21.54
CA LYS A 70 29.31 -3.30 -21.00
C LYS A 70 30.39 -3.07 -19.94
N GLY A 71 31.16 -4.09 -19.56
CA GLY A 71 32.18 -4.01 -18.52
C GLY A 71 31.63 -4.10 -17.09
N THR A 72 30.42 -4.58 -16.91
CA THR A 72 29.83 -4.89 -15.60
C THR A 72 29.97 -6.39 -15.28
N ILE A 73 29.84 -6.78 -14.01
CA ILE A 73 29.92 -8.18 -13.59
C ILE A 73 28.73 -8.95 -14.17
N SER A 74 29.01 -10.09 -14.80
CA SER A 74 28.00 -11.04 -15.23
C SER A 74 27.51 -11.84 -14.01
N ALA A 75 26.25 -11.70 -13.66
CA ALA A 75 25.61 -12.44 -12.57
C ALA A 75 24.23 -12.93 -13.01
N ASP A 76 23.81 -14.07 -12.46
CA ASP A 76 22.48 -14.61 -12.70
C ASP A 76 21.42 -13.73 -11.99
N GLU A 77 20.33 -13.39 -12.66
CA GLU A 77 19.33 -12.45 -12.15
C GLU A 77 18.46 -12.98 -11.00
N GLN A 78 18.44 -14.28 -10.79
CA GLN A 78 17.64 -14.94 -9.74
C GLN A 78 18.49 -15.39 -8.56
N THR A 79 19.68 -15.89 -8.82
CA THR A 79 20.60 -16.39 -7.78
C THR A 79 21.66 -15.37 -7.40
N PHE A 80 21.85 -14.31 -8.20
CA PHE A 80 22.90 -13.28 -8.05
C PHE A 80 24.32 -13.84 -8.06
N ARG A 81 24.51 -15.11 -8.46
CA ARG A 81 25.82 -15.74 -8.56
C ARG A 81 26.56 -15.28 -9.79
N THR A 82 27.86 -15.14 -9.63
CA THR A 82 28.80 -15.00 -10.75
C THR A 82 29.22 -16.38 -11.29
N ASN A 83 30.17 -16.41 -12.22
CA ASN A 83 30.82 -17.64 -12.66
C ASN A 83 31.64 -18.33 -11.56
N ILE A 84 31.94 -17.66 -10.45
CA ILE A 84 32.64 -18.23 -9.28
C ILE A 84 31.60 -18.64 -8.23
N GLU A 85 31.68 -19.89 -7.78
CA GLU A 85 30.60 -20.56 -7.02
C GLU A 85 30.12 -19.84 -5.76
N ASN A 86 31.01 -19.22 -5.01
CA ASN A 86 30.71 -18.54 -3.74
C ASN A 86 30.81 -17.01 -3.84
N VAL A 87 30.78 -16.47 -5.05
CA VAL A 87 30.81 -15.04 -5.31
C VAL A 87 29.48 -14.58 -5.90
N PHE A 88 28.85 -13.62 -5.21
CA PHE A 88 27.59 -13.01 -5.59
C PHE A 88 27.82 -11.53 -5.94
N ALA A 89 27.08 -11.02 -6.90
CA ALA A 89 27.15 -9.61 -7.30
C ALA A 89 25.76 -9.03 -7.52
N VAL A 90 25.57 -7.80 -7.05
CA VAL A 90 24.28 -7.06 -7.10
C VAL A 90 24.54 -5.56 -7.33
N GLY A 91 23.48 -4.84 -7.63
CA GLY A 91 23.47 -3.37 -7.75
C GLY A 91 24.16 -2.88 -8.99
N ASP A 92 24.75 -1.69 -8.88
CA ASP A 92 25.31 -0.94 -10.03
C ASP A 92 26.46 -1.64 -10.74
N ALA A 93 27.12 -2.57 -10.06
CA ALA A 93 28.24 -3.32 -10.62
C ALA A 93 27.82 -4.46 -11.56
N THR A 94 26.55 -4.81 -11.64
CA THR A 94 26.05 -5.99 -12.35
C THR A 94 25.45 -5.71 -13.73
N ASN A 95 24.84 -6.71 -14.33
CA ASN A 95 24.30 -6.79 -15.70
C ASN A 95 23.58 -5.53 -16.19
N LYS A 96 22.82 -4.87 -15.35
CA LYS A 96 22.02 -3.68 -15.72
C LYS A 96 22.83 -2.39 -15.69
N GLY A 97 23.95 -2.39 -14.96
CA GLY A 97 24.78 -1.21 -14.73
C GLY A 97 24.16 -0.23 -13.72
N ALA A 98 24.83 0.92 -13.58
CA ALA A 98 24.43 1.95 -12.61
C ALA A 98 23.00 2.45 -12.84
N GLY A 99 22.24 2.53 -11.74
CA GLY A 99 20.86 2.95 -11.71
C GLY A 99 20.55 3.87 -10.53
N ILE A 100 19.36 3.74 -9.96
CA ILE A 100 18.97 4.49 -8.76
C ILE A 100 19.30 3.68 -7.50
N ALA A 101 19.71 4.38 -6.44
CA ALA A 101 20.17 3.74 -5.20
C ALA A 101 19.16 2.74 -4.60
N ILE A 102 17.87 3.05 -4.67
CA ILE A 102 16.82 2.15 -4.14
C ILE A 102 16.76 0.81 -4.88
N ALA A 103 17.09 0.77 -6.16
CA ALA A 103 17.15 -0.48 -6.93
C ALA A 103 18.32 -1.35 -6.45
N ALA A 104 19.48 -0.74 -6.22
CA ALA A 104 20.66 -1.44 -5.69
C ALA A 104 20.41 -1.99 -4.27
N ILE A 105 19.75 -1.21 -3.40
CA ILE A 105 19.33 -1.64 -2.05
C ILE A 105 18.39 -2.85 -2.16
N GLY A 106 17.36 -2.74 -3.00
CA GLY A 106 16.39 -3.83 -3.18
C GLY A 106 17.00 -5.11 -3.77
N GLU A 107 18.03 -5.01 -4.64
CA GLU A 107 18.78 -6.18 -5.09
C GLU A 107 19.62 -6.79 -3.96
N GLY A 108 20.25 -5.96 -3.12
CA GLY A 108 20.99 -6.44 -1.95
C GLY A 108 20.12 -7.22 -0.98
N GLU A 109 18.89 -6.76 -0.72
CA GLU A 109 17.91 -7.44 0.12
C GLU A 109 17.51 -8.82 -0.44
N LYS A 110 17.25 -8.90 -1.74
CA LYS A 110 16.94 -10.15 -2.44
C LYS A 110 18.12 -11.14 -2.39
N ALA A 111 19.32 -10.65 -2.67
CA ALA A 111 20.53 -11.46 -2.63
C ALA A 111 20.82 -11.99 -1.23
N ALA A 112 20.55 -11.23 -0.18
CA ALA A 112 20.74 -11.68 1.21
C ALA A 112 19.93 -12.95 1.51
N HIS A 113 18.69 -13.06 1.03
CA HIS A 113 17.88 -14.27 1.18
C HIS A 113 18.44 -15.46 0.40
N VAL A 114 18.94 -15.21 -0.82
CA VAL A 114 19.56 -16.26 -1.63
C VAL A 114 20.88 -16.75 -1.00
N ILE A 115 21.71 -15.84 -0.52
CA ILE A 115 22.98 -16.14 0.15
C ILE A 115 22.71 -16.91 1.46
N ASP A 116 21.72 -16.52 2.26
CA ASP A 116 21.33 -17.24 3.47
C ASP A 116 20.92 -18.68 3.16
N SER A 117 20.16 -18.88 2.07
CA SER A 117 19.79 -20.24 1.62
C SER A 117 21.01 -21.05 1.15
N PHE A 118 21.94 -20.42 0.44
CA PHE A 118 23.19 -21.04 0.01
C PHE A 118 24.04 -21.50 1.21
N LEU A 119 24.18 -20.66 2.24
CA LEU A 119 24.89 -20.99 3.46
C LEU A 119 24.24 -22.13 4.25
N LYS A 120 22.94 -22.35 4.08
CA LYS A 120 22.18 -23.48 4.64
C LYS A 120 22.26 -24.75 3.80
N GLY A 121 23.05 -24.76 2.71
CA GLY A 121 23.35 -25.91 1.89
C GLY A 121 22.47 -26.10 0.63
N ALA A 122 21.58 -25.17 0.32
CA ALA A 122 20.79 -25.21 -0.92
C ALA A 122 20.52 -23.80 -1.43
N ILE A 123 20.77 -23.55 -2.72
CA ILE A 123 20.41 -22.26 -3.33
C ILE A 123 18.91 -22.24 -3.63
N VAL A 124 18.21 -21.29 -3.03
CA VAL A 124 16.82 -20.96 -3.36
C VAL A 124 16.83 -19.66 -4.17
N PRO A 125 16.59 -19.72 -5.50
CA PRO A 125 16.58 -18.53 -6.33
C PRO A 125 15.52 -17.53 -5.88
N TYR A 126 15.80 -16.24 -6.04
CA TYR A 126 14.79 -15.20 -5.83
C TYR A 126 13.70 -15.33 -6.91
N LYS A 127 12.46 -15.38 -6.45
CA LYS A 127 11.29 -15.33 -7.33
C LYS A 127 10.54 -14.03 -7.14
N LYS A 128 10.20 -13.38 -8.26
CA LYS A 128 9.36 -12.18 -8.21
C LYS A 128 8.00 -12.56 -7.61
N PRO A 129 7.51 -11.84 -6.60
CA PRO A 129 6.18 -12.09 -6.07
C PRO A 129 5.11 -12.02 -7.15
N VAL A 130 4.05 -12.81 -7.00
CA VAL A 130 2.87 -12.76 -7.87
C VAL A 130 2.27 -11.35 -7.79
N LEU A 131 2.24 -10.67 -8.93
CA LEU A 131 1.62 -9.37 -9.10
C LEU A 131 0.51 -9.53 -10.14
N VAL A 132 -0.68 -9.06 -9.81
CA VAL A 132 -1.76 -8.97 -10.78
C VAL A 132 -1.64 -7.63 -11.49
N GLU A 133 -1.21 -7.67 -12.76
CA GLU A 133 -1.11 -6.50 -13.62
C GLU A 133 -2.36 -6.41 -14.50
N ARG A 134 -2.95 -5.23 -14.59
CA ARG A 134 -4.09 -4.97 -15.45
C ARG A 134 -3.62 -4.24 -16.70
N HIS A 135 -3.76 -4.89 -17.85
CA HIS A 135 -3.39 -4.34 -19.16
C HIS A 135 -4.59 -3.77 -19.93
N ASP A 136 -5.80 -3.95 -19.40
CA ASP A 136 -7.07 -3.49 -19.95
C ASP A 136 -7.43 -2.03 -19.56
N ILE A 137 -6.67 -1.44 -18.64
CA ILE A 137 -6.87 -0.06 -18.21
C ILE A 137 -6.18 0.90 -19.16
N THR A 138 -6.97 1.75 -19.80
CA THR A 138 -6.52 2.77 -20.75
C THR A 138 -6.99 4.16 -20.33
N GLU A 139 -6.55 5.21 -21.01
CA GLU A 139 -7.05 6.56 -20.78
C GLU A 139 -8.57 6.66 -20.92
N ALA A 140 -9.15 5.91 -21.85
CA ALA A 140 -10.60 5.85 -22.06
C ALA A 140 -11.37 5.31 -20.84
N THR A 141 -10.76 4.47 -20.02
CA THR A 141 -11.35 3.95 -18.78
C THR A 141 -11.69 5.06 -17.78
N PHE A 142 -11.02 6.21 -17.88
CA PHE A 142 -11.18 7.36 -17.00
C PHE A 142 -11.72 8.60 -17.71
N ALA A 143 -12.41 8.40 -18.84
CA ALA A 143 -12.95 9.51 -19.66
C ALA A 143 -14.00 10.37 -18.92
N ASP A 144 -14.62 9.83 -17.88
CA ASP A 144 -15.57 10.49 -16.99
C ASP A 144 -14.89 11.39 -15.93
N ARG A 145 -13.57 11.33 -15.81
CA ARG A 145 -12.80 12.10 -14.82
C ARG A 145 -12.14 13.31 -15.47
N GLU A 146 -12.31 14.46 -14.85
CA GLU A 146 -11.65 15.68 -15.30
C GLU A 146 -10.13 15.60 -15.04
N LYS A 147 -9.33 15.92 -16.05
CA LYS A 147 -7.88 16.01 -15.91
C LYS A 147 -7.50 17.26 -15.12
N GLN A 148 -6.91 17.07 -13.96
CA GLN A 148 -6.42 18.15 -13.12
C GLN A 148 -4.89 18.22 -13.15
N PRO A 149 -4.28 19.41 -13.22
CA PRO A 149 -2.84 19.56 -13.11
C PRO A 149 -2.35 19.19 -11.72
N ARG A 150 -1.08 18.77 -11.63
CA ARG A 150 -0.43 18.49 -10.34
C ARG A 150 -0.39 19.74 -9.48
N ALA A 151 -0.60 19.56 -8.17
CA ALA A 151 -0.32 20.61 -7.22
C ALA A 151 1.21 20.80 -7.10
N CYS A 152 1.66 22.06 -7.10
CA CYS A 152 3.07 22.39 -6.94
C CYS A 152 3.33 22.80 -5.50
N MET A 153 4.31 22.14 -4.85
CA MET A 153 4.80 22.57 -3.55
C MET A 153 5.57 23.89 -3.69
N SER A 154 5.44 24.76 -2.71
CA SER A 154 6.30 25.94 -2.64
C SER A 154 7.71 25.55 -2.18
N HIS A 155 8.69 26.28 -2.65
CA HIS A 155 10.08 26.09 -2.30
C HIS A 155 10.63 27.36 -1.69
N LEU A 156 11.61 27.24 -0.80
CA LEU A 156 12.42 28.38 -0.39
C LEU A 156 13.09 29.00 -1.62
N SER A 157 13.09 30.32 -1.71
CA SER A 157 13.79 31.04 -2.78
C SER A 157 15.30 30.72 -2.76
N ALA A 158 16.00 30.98 -3.86
CA ALA A 158 17.45 30.77 -3.90
C ALA A 158 18.20 31.63 -2.85
N GLU A 159 17.71 32.82 -2.55
CA GLU A 159 18.26 33.72 -1.55
C GLU A 159 18.06 33.18 -0.14
N GLU A 160 16.84 32.71 0.18
CA GLU A 160 16.52 32.17 1.53
C GLU A 160 17.33 30.91 1.86
N ARG A 161 17.60 30.03 0.88
CA ARG A 161 18.34 28.78 1.11
C ARG A 161 19.85 28.87 0.96
N ARG A 162 20.38 30.02 0.59
CA ARG A 162 21.79 30.20 0.29
C ARG A 162 22.71 29.95 1.49
N ASP A 163 22.29 30.40 2.67
CA ASP A 163 23.15 30.43 3.88
C ASP A 163 22.64 29.48 4.98
N ASN A 164 21.82 28.49 4.62
CA ASN A 164 21.29 27.51 5.58
C ASN A 164 21.03 26.15 4.93
N PHE A 165 20.73 25.13 5.76
CA PHE A 165 20.37 23.79 5.36
C PHE A 165 18.92 23.43 5.78
N HIS A 166 18.04 24.41 5.81
CA HIS A 166 16.63 24.15 6.07
C HIS A 166 16.00 23.33 4.94
N GLU A 167 14.90 22.64 5.25
CA GLU A 167 14.11 21.92 4.23
C GLU A 167 13.69 22.89 3.11
N VAL A 168 14.10 22.58 1.88
CA VAL A 168 13.86 23.45 0.72
C VAL A 168 12.42 23.36 0.25
N ASN A 169 11.80 22.19 0.36
CA ASN A 169 10.42 21.94 -0.04
C ASN A 169 9.50 22.19 1.16
N ASN A 170 8.59 23.15 1.05
CA ASN A 170 7.68 23.50 2.14
C ASN A 170 6.51 22.49 2.31
N GLY A 171 6.45 21.45 1.47
CA GLY A 171 5.34 20.51 1.45
C GLY A 171 4.07 21.08 0.81
N PHE A 172 2.97 20.36 0.96
CA PHE A 172 1.64 20.81 0.55
C PHE A 172 0.91 21.49 1.70
N THR A 173 0.13 22.51 1.38
CA THR A 173 -0.95 22.94 2.28
C THR A 173 -2.04 21.85 2.31
N GLU A 174 -2.93 21.90 3.31
CA GLU A 174 -4.05 20.95 3.40
C GLU A 174 -4.90 20.97 2.10
N GLU A 175 -5.20 22.15 1.58
CA GLU A 175 -5.95 22.30 0.32
C GLU A 175 -5.22 21.69 -0.88
N GLN A 176 -3.91 21.90 -0.97
CA GLN A 176 -3.08 21.31 -2.02
C GLN A 176 -3.02 19.79 -1.90
N ALA A 177 -2.89 19.27 -0.68
CA ALA A 177 -2.86 17.83 -0.41
C ALA A 177 -4.19 17.16 -0.79
N VAL A 178 -5.33 17.76 -0.43
CA VAL A 178 -6.68 17.29 -0.81
C VAL A 178 -6.86 17.33 -2.32
N LYS A 179 -6.43 18.42 -2.97
CA LYS A 179 -6.49 18.54 -4.43
C LYS A 179 -5.63 17.48 -5.13
N GLU A 180 -4.41 17.25 -4.67
CA GLU A 180 -3.53 16.23 -5.24
C GLU A 180 -4.08 14.81 -4.99
N ALA A 181 -4.61 14.55 -3.80
CA ALA A 181 -5.26 13.27 -3.49
C ALA A 181 -6.49 13.00 -4.37
N SER A 182 -7.28 14.03 -4.71
CA SER A 182 -8.46 13.90 -5.58
C SER A 182 -8.14 13.46 -7.01
N ARG A 183 -6.88 13.58 -7.45
CA ARG A 183 -6.41 13.10 -8.75
C ARG A 183 -6.17 11.59 -8.80
N CYS A 184 -6.26 10.90 -7.67
CA CYS A 184 -6.04 9.46 -7.62
C CYS A 184 -7.07 8.71 -8.47
N LEU A 185 -6.61 7.88 -9.41
CA LEU A 185 -7.46 7.08 -10.28
C LEU A 185 -7.98 5.81 -9.61
N GLU A 186 -7.48 5.48 -8.42
CA GLU A 186 -7.86 4.25 -7.68
C GLU A 186 -7.73 2.97 -8.50
N CYS A 187 -6.75 2.91 -9.42
CA CYS A 187 -6.60 1.84 -10.39
C CYS A 187 -5.96 0.55 -9.81
N GLY A 188 -5.45 0.58 -8.58
CA GLY A 188 -4.87 -0.58 -7.91
C GLY A 188 -5.90 -1.49 -7.23
N CYS A 189 -5.47 -2.70 -6.86
CA CYS A 189 -6.29 -3.58 -6.04
C CYS A 189 -6.15 -3.19 -4.56
N HIS A 190 -7.23 -2.69 -3.96
CA HIS A 190 -7.25 -2.25 -2.56
C HIS A 190 -7.16 -3.41 -1.55
N ASP A 191 -7.41 -4.64 -1.99
CA ASP A 191 -7.39 -5.84 -1.15
C ASP A 191 -6.07 -6.60 -1.23
N TYR A 192 -5.10 -6.14 -2.04
CA TYR A 192 -3.85 -6.85 -2.31
C TYR A 192 -3.14 -7.34 -1.04
N PHE A 193 -3.03 -6.51 -0.03
CA PHE A 193 -2.31 -6.81 1.21
C PHE A 193 -3.06 -7.69 2.23
N GLU A 194 -4.35 -7.94 1.99
CA GLU A 194 -5.19 -8.82 2.82
C GLU A 194 -5.68 -10.04 2.04
N CYS A 195 -5.31 -10.15 0.76
CA CYS A 195 -5.76 -11.22 -0.13
C CYS A 195 -5.02 -12.53 0.16
N LYS A 196 -5.68 -13.47 0.79
CA LYS A 196 -5.12 -14.80 1.06
C LYS A 196 -4.78 -15.58 -0.21
N LEU A 197 -5.50 -15.32 -1.31
CA LEU A 197 -5.23 -15.96 -2.59
C LEU A 197 -3.83 -15.60 -3.10
N ILE A 198 -3.45 -14.32 -3.07
CA ILE A 198 -2.12 -13.86 -3.48
C ILE A 198 -1.04 -14.44 -2.56
N ASP A 199 -1.28 -14.44 -1.24
CA ASP A 199 -0.35 -15.02 -0.27
C ASP A 199 -0.09 -16.51 -0.54
N TYR A 200 -1.16 -17.29 -0.76
CA TYR A 200 -1.01 -18.71 -1.09
C TYR A 200 -0.46 -18.96 -2.50
N ALA A 201 -0.76 -18.11 -3.48
CA ALA A 201 -0.17 -18.20 -4.81
C ALA A 201 1.35 -18.02 -4.76
N ASN A 202 1.82 -17.04 -3.96
CA ASN A 202 3.26 -16.85 -3.72
C ASN A 202 3.89 -18.05 -3.00
N LYS A 203 3.24 -18.58 -1.96
CA LYS A 203 3.74 -19.76 -1.22
C LYS A 203 3.79 -21.02 -2.07
N ALA A 204 2.83 -21.20 -2.98
CA ALA A 204 2.74 -22.33 -3.88
C ALA A 204 3.54 -22.13 -5.17
N ASP A 205 4.16 -20.98 -5.37
CA ASP A 205 4.85 -20.63 -6.60
C ASP A 205 3.97 -20.80 -7.85
N ALA A 206 2.72 -20.37 -7.74
CA ALA A 206 1.73 -20.54 -8.79
C ALA A 206 2.04 -19.66 -10.01
N ASP A 207 2.07 -20.28 -11.19
CA ASP A 207 2.09 -19.54 -12.46
C ASP A 207 0.69 -19.07 -12.82
N ILE A 208 0.42 -17.78 -12.62
CA ILE A 208 -0.88 -17.18 -12.90
C ILE A 208 -1.17 -17.02 -14.41
N THR A 209 -0.15 -17.20 -15.25
CA THR A 209 -0.28 -17.10 -16.72
C THR A 209 -0.48 -18.45 -17.39
N TYR A 210 -0.43 -19.54 -16.63
CA TYR A 210 -0.49 -20.91 -17.17
C TYR A 210 -1.78 -21.22 -17.93
N TYR A 211 -2.91 -20.66 -17.48
CA TYR A 211 -4.19 -20.76 -18.17
C TYR A 211 -4.61 -19.38 -18.66
N GLU A 212 -4.78 -19.26 -19.96
CA GLU A 212 -5.40 -18.11 -20.61
C GLU A 212 -6.84 -18.47 -20.98
N GLY A 213 -7.75 -17.49 -20.97
CA GLY A 213 -9.14 -17.72 -21.33
C GLY A 213 -10.01 -16.50 -21.10
N GLU A 214 -11.32 -16.71 -21.17
CA GLU A 214 -12.30 -15.68 -20.93
C GLU A 214 -12.37 -15.30 -19.46
N ASN A 215 -12.44 -14.00 -19.19
CA ASN A 215 -12.64 -13.42 -17.86
C ASN A 215 -14.07 -12.88 -17.74
N HIS A 216 -14.63 -12.99 -16.56
CA HIS A 216 -15.88 -12.32 -16.24
C HIS A 216 -15.67 -10.80 -16.12
N ASN A 217 -16.71 -10.06 -16.52
CA ASN A 217 -16.82 -8.63 -16.26
C ASN A 217 -18.21 -8.38 -15.66
N ARG A 218 -18.32 -8.55 -14.35
CA ARG A 218 -19.58 -8.52 -13.61
C ARG A 218 -19.77 -7.21 -12.88
N THR A 219 -21.02 -6.82 -12.70
CA THR A 219 -21.37 -5.59 -12.00
C THR A 219 -20.99 -5.66 -10.52
N ILE A 220 -20.29 -4.63 -10.05
CA ILE A 220 -19.98 -4.44 -8.63
C ILE A 220 -21.24 -3.94 -7.92
N ASP A 221 -21.61 -4.57 -6.79
CA ASP A 221 -22.73 -4.16 -5.96
C ASP A 221 -22.25 -3.42 -4.71
N ASN A 222 -22.42 -2.12 -4.72
CA ASN A 222 -22.07 -1.20 -3.64
C ASN A 222 -23.32 -0.63 -2.93
N THR A 223 -24.47 -1.26 -3.06
CA THR A 223 -25.74 -0.74 -2.51
C THR A 223 -25.91 -1.02 -1.03
N HIS A 224 -25.22 -2.04 -0.49
CA HIS A 224 -25.29 -2.36 0.94
C HIS A 224 -24.53 -1.30 1.79
N PRO A 225 -25.03 -0.89 2.97
CA PRO A 225 -24.41 0.18 3.76
C PRO A 225 -23.03 -0.14 4.32
N PHE A 226 -22.69 -1.42 4.53
CA PHE A 226 -21.44 -1.85 5.18
C PHE A 226 -20.59 -2.82 4.35
N ILE A 227 -21.11 -3.36 3.27
CA ILE A 227 -20.47 -4.44 2.51
C ILE A 227 -20.43 -4.08 1.04
N ASP A 228 -19.24 -4.12 0.46
CA ASP A 228 -19.02 -4.06 -0.98
C ASP A 228 -18.89 -5.47 -1.54
N ARG A 229 -19.45 -5.70 -2.72
CA ARG A 229 -19.41 -6.99 -3.39
C ARG A 229 -18.84 -6.83 -4.80
N ASN A 230 -17.67 -7.41 -5.04
CA ASN A 230 -17.02 -7.48 -6.34
C ASN A 230 -16.94 -8.93 -6.81
N PRO A 231 -17.88 -9.39 -7.65
CA PRO A 231 -17.92 -10.78 -8.10
C PRO A 231 -16.69 -11.22 -8.92
N ASP A 232 -16.01 -10.31 -9.60
CA ASP A 232 -14.84 -10.65 -10.44
C ASP A 232 -13.62 -11.10 -9.60
N LYS A 233 -13.60 -10.76 -8.31
CA LYS A 233 -12.58 -11.26 -7.36
C LYS A 233 -12.96 -12.59 -6.71
N CYS A 234 -14.11 -13.17 -7.04
CA CYS A 234 -14.65 -14.37 -6.40
C CYS A 234 -14.05 -15.64 -6.99
N ILE A 235 -13.49 -16.50 -6.14
CA ILE A 235 -12.97 -17.83 -6.51
C ILE A 235 -13.98 -18.96 -6.28
N LEU A 236 -15.24 -18.64 -6.03
CA LEU A 236 -16.34 -19.58 -5.83
C LEU A 236 -16.11 -20.61 -4.70
N CYS A 237 -15.35 -20.26 -3.66
CA CYS A 237 -15.02 -21.18 -2.56
C CYS A 237 -16.23 -21.51 -1.66
N GLY A 238 -17.34 -20.80 -1.74
CA GLY A 238 -18.57 -21.04 -1.02
C GLY A 238 -18.55 -20.69 0.49
N LEU A 239 -17.43 -20.22 1.06
CA LEU A 239 -17.31 -19.92 2.50
C LEU A 239 -18.35 -18.89 2.99
N CYS A 240 -18.61 -17.85 2.20
CA CYS A 240 -19.59 -16.83 2.53
C CYS A 240 -21.03 -17.36 2.51
N VAL A 241 -21.35 -18.27 1.60
CA VAL A 241 -22.66 -18.93 1.53
C VAL A 241 -22.86 -19.80 2.77
N ARG A 242 -21.88 -20.66 3.06
CA ARG A 242 -21.95 -21.59 4.20
C ARG A 242 -22.02 -20.87 5.54
N VAL A 243 -21.20 -19.84 5.77
CA VAL A 243 -21.28 -19.10 7.04
C VAL A 243 -22.60 -18.36 7.19
N CYS A 244 -23.17 -17.84 6.12
CA CYS A 244 -24.46 -17.16 6.14
C CYS A 244 -25.61 -18.13 6.47
N ASP A 245 -25.58 -19.32 5.90
CA ASP A 245 -26.59 -20.37 6.09
C ASP A 245 -26.37 -21.16 7.38
N GLU A 246 -25.22 -21.85 7.49
CA GLU A 246 -24.98 -22.84 8.54
C GLU A 246 -24.70 -22.21 9.92
N VAL A 247 -24.05 -21.02 9.96
CA VAL A 247 -23.64 -20.37 11.20
C VAL A 247 -24.60 -19.25 11.59
N MET A 248 -24.97 -18.40 10.63
CA MET A 248 -25.82 -17.25 10.91
C MET A 248 -27.32 -17.52 10.70
N GLY A 249 -27.68 -18.63 10.07
CA GLY A 249 -29.07 -19.05 9.81
C GLY A 249 -29.85 -18.02 8.97
N ARG A 250 -29.22 -17.39 7.96
CA ARG A 250 -29.83 -16.29 7.19
C ARG A 250 -30.01 -16.59 5.70
N THR A 251 -29.16 -17.42 5.13
CA THR A 251 -29.24 -17.83 3.71
C THR A 251 -29.38 -16.66 2.70
N ALA A 252 -28.80 -15.49 3.05
CA ALA A 252 -28.89 -14.28 2.22
C ALA A 252 -28.03 -14.37 0.95
N LEU A 253 -27.07 -15.29 0.89
CA LEU A 253 -26.17 -15.53 -0.24
C LEU A 253 -26.29 -16.97 -0.70
N GLY A 254 -26.26 -17.20 -2.01
CA GLY A 254 -26.26 -18.51 -2.63
C GLY A 254 -25.35 -18.57 -3.85
N LEU A 255 -25.02 -19.79 -4.28
CA LEU A 255 -24.44 -20.03 -5.60
C LEU A 255 -25.59 -20.06 -6.62
N VAL A 256 -25.55 -19.15 -7.56
CA VAL A 256 -26.59 -18.97 -8.59
C VAL A 256 -25.94 -19.15 -9.96
N ASP A 257 -26.73 -19.52 -10.94
CA ASP A 257 -26.32 -19.89 -12.28
C ASP A 257 -25.47 -21.18 -12.31
N ARG A 258 -24.95 -21.59 -13.48
CA ARG A 258 -24.25 -22.86 -13.64
C ARG A 258 -22.99 -22.72 -14.50
N GLY A 259 -22.04 -23.63 -14.29
CA GLY A 259 -20.82 -23.70 -15.09
C GLY A 259 -19.98 -22.41 -14.96
N PHE A 260 -19.54 -21.92 -16.08
CA PHE A 260 -18.72 -20.70 -16.12
C PHE A 260 -19.44 -19.46 -15.54
N ASP A 261 -20.76 -19.38 -15.69
CA ASP A 261 -21.56 -18.25 -15.21
C ASP A 261 -21.90 -18.31 -13.72
N THR A 262 -21.49 -19.36 -13.01
CA THR A 262 -21.75 -19.47 -11.57
C THR A 262 -21.26 -18.23 -10.82
N ILE A 263 -22.12 -17.68 -9.95
CA ILE A 263 -21.86 -16.49 -9.17
C ILE A 263 -22.42 -16.63 -7.76
N VAL A 264 -21.75 -16.02 -6.79
CA VAL A 264 -22.31 -15.84 -5.44
C VAL A 264 -23.12 -14.56 -5.42
N LYS A 265 -24.42 -14.67 -5.24
CA LYS A 265 -25.33 -13.51 -5.13
C LYS A 265 -26.56 -13.85 -4.31
N PRO A 266 -27.35 -12.85 -3.87
CA PRO A 266 -28.68 -13.06 -3.30
C PRO A 266 -29.64 -13.69 -4.33
N ALA A 267 -30.67 -14.36 -3.83
CA ALA A 267 -31.73 -14.88 -4.68
C ALA A 267 -32.47 -13.75 -5.43
N LEU A 268 -33.00 -14.07 -6.61
CA LEU A 268 -33.82 -13.16 -7.43
C LEU A 268 -33.11 -11.85 -7.84
N ASP A 269 -31.79 -11.83 -7.86
CA ASP A 269 -30.99 -10.63 -8.16
C ASP A 269 -31.29 -9.41 -7.26
N LEU A 270 -31.84 -9.64 -6.09
CA LEU A 270 -32.10 -8.56 -5.14
C LEU A 270 -30.79 -7.97 -4.61
N PRO A 271 -30.75 -6.66 -4.33
CA PRO A 271 -29.67 -6.07 -3.56
C PRO A 271 -29.52 -6.76 -2.21
N LEU A 272 -28.30 -7.03 -1.74
CA LEU A 272 -28.05 -7.72 -0.46
C LEU A 272 -28.78 -7.06 0.72
N LYS A 273 -28.94 -5.74 0.72
CA LYS A 273 -29.66 -4.98 1.76
C LYS A 273 -31.19 -5.25 1.77
N GLU A 274 -31.73 -5.81 0.71
CA GLU A 274 -33.18 -6.10 0.55
C GLU A 274 -33.50 -7.58 0.81
N THR A 275 -32.54 -8.33 1.31
CA THR A 275 -32.67 -9.74 1.72
C THR A 275 -32.69 -9.86 3.26
N ASP A 276 -32.74 -11.09 3.78
CA ASP A 276 -32.63 -11.37 5.21
C ASP A 276 -31.23 -11.12 5.79
N CYS A 277 -30.38 -10.35 5.11
CA CYS A 277 -29.06 -9.98 5.57
C CYS A 277 -29.12 -9.11 6.81
N ILE A 278 -28.52 -9.58 7.92
CA ILE A 278 -28.46 -8.87 9.19
C ILE A 278 -27.21 -7.99 9.34
N SER A 279 -26.46 -7.81 8.28
CA SER A 279 -25.22 -7.00 8.26
C SER A 279 -24.18 -7.44 9.29
N CYS A 280 -24.06 -8.73 9.57
CA CYS A 280 -23.11 -9.25 10.57
C CYS A 280 -21.65 -9.23 10.09
N GLY A 281 -21.40 -9.13 8.78
CA GLY A 281 -20.05 -9.09 8.19
C GLY A 281 -19.27 -10.40 8.26
N GLN A 282 -19.87 -11.54 8.63
CA GLN A 282 -19.17 -12.83 8.68
C GLN A 282 -18.70 -13.29 7.30
N CYS A 283 -19.50 -13.05 6.27
CA CYS A 283 -19.13 -13.33 4.87
C CYS A 283 -17.89 -12.54 4.42
N VAL A 284 -17.75 -11.28 4.88
CA VAL A 284 -16.57 -10.45 4.64
C VAL A 284 -15.35 -11.00 5.39
N ASN A 285 -15.53 -11.39 6.65
CA ASN A 285 -14.46 -11.89 7.50
C ASN A 285 -13.83 -13.20 6.97
N LEU A 286 -14.62 -14.05 6.34
CA LEU A 286 -14.19 -15.34 5.79
C LEU A 286 -13.76 -15.29 4.32
N CYS A 287 -14.07 -14.21 3.59
CA CYS A 287 -13.69 -14.10 2.19
C CYS A 287 -12.16 -14.13 2.04
N PRO A 288 -11.60 -15.08 1.28
CA PRO A 288 -10.16 -15.19 1.10
C PRO A 288 -9.61 -14.17 0.09
N THR A 289 -10.49 -13.45 -0.58
CA THR A 289 -10.16 -12.42 -1.59
C THR A 289 -10.89 -11.12 -1.27
N GLY A 290 -10.83 -10.14 -2.14
CA GLY A 290 -11.62 -8.91 -2.01
C GLY A 290 -13.02 -9.00 -2.65
N ALA A 291 -13.56 -10.21 -2.87
CA ALA A 291 -14.88 -10.36 -3.47
C ALA A 291 -16.01 -9.85 -2.58
N LEU A 292 -15.84 -9.96 -1.26
CA LEU A 292 -16.69 -9.34 -0.25
C LEU A 292 -15.78 -8.46 0.61
N GLY A 293 -15.97 -7.16 0.53
CA GLY A 293 -15.20 -6.15 1.20
C GLY A 293 -16.03 -5.39 2.24
N GLU A 294 -15.35 -4.74 3.16
CA GLU A 294 -15.94 -3.82 4.13
C GLU A 294 -15.91 -2.40 3.59
N LYS A 295 -17.03 -1.68 3.67
CA LYS A 295 -17.06 -0.24 3.46
C LYS A 295 -16.45 0.45 4.66
N PHE A 296 -15.25 1.01 4.47
CA PHE A 296 -14.55 1.70 5.54
C PHE A 296 -14.99 3.15 5.66
N THR A 297 -15.27 3.60 6.87
CA THR A 297 -15.58 4.99 7.17
C THR A 297 -14.40 5.92 6.84
N TYR A 298 -13.17 5.42 7.00
CA TYR A 298 -11.93 6.19 6.83
C TYR A 298 -11.12 5.80 5.59
N GLY A 299 -11.66 4.93 4.75
CA GLY A 299 -11.03 4.46 3.51
C GLY A 299 -9.90 3.45 3.76
N LYS A 300 -9.97 2.32 3.04
CA LYS A 300 -8.92 1.30 3.02
C LYS A 300 -8.16 1.41 1.70
N ARG A 301 -7.25 2.37 1.60
CA ARG A 301 -6.58 2.66 0.32
C ARG A 301 -5.13 2.19 0.28
N VAL A 302 -4.47 2.13 1.43
CA VAL A 302 -3.08 1.73 1.58
C VAL A 302 -2.93 0.90 2.85
N PRO A 303 -1.96 -0.04 2.91
CA PRO A 303 -1.64 -0.70 4.15
C PRO A 303 -1.04 0.34 5.11
N TYR A 304 -1.55 0.38 6.31
CA TYR A 304 -0.98 1.13 7.42
C TYR A 304 -0.83 0.20 8.61
N PRO A 305 0.20 0.41 9.45
CA PRO A 305 0.41 -0.43 10.61
C PRO A 305 -0.79 -0.33 11.55
N THR A 306 -1.28 -1.48 11.98
CA THR A 306 -2.36 -1.58 12.94
C THR A 306 -1.94 -2.44 14.12
N GLU A 307 -2.35 -2.01 15.32
CA GLU A 307 -2.28 -2.83 16.52
C GLU A 307 -3.61 -3.54 16.70
N LYS A 308 -3.54 -4.80 17.16
CA LYS A 308 -4.71 -5.64 17.38
C LYS A 308 -4.92 -5.86 18.87
N THR A 309 -6.10 -5.54 19.35
CA THR A 309 -6.49 -5.73 20.75
C THR A 309 -7.79 -6.51 20.86
N VAL A 310 -7.73 -7.67 21.50
CA VAL A 310 -8.95 -8.45 21.81
C VAL A 310 -9.62 -7.86 23.04
N THR A 311 -10.91 -7.57 22.91
CA THR A 311 -11.72 -6.99 23.98
C THR A 311 -13.16 -7.47 23.92
N ALA A 312 -13.97 -7.11 24.92
CA ALA A 312 -15.40 -7.36 24.89
C ALA A 312 -16.15 -6.23 24.21
N CYS A 313 -17.11 -6.60 23.35
CA CYS A 313 -18.01 -5.64 22.72
C CYS A 313 -18.86 -4.92 23.76
N SER A 314 -18.90 -3.59 23.72
CA SER A 314 -19.56 -2.75 24.73
C SER A 314 -21.03 -2.38 24.41
N PHE A 315 -21.61 -2.91 23.31
CA PHE A 315 -22.94 -2.49 22.85
C PHE A 315 -24.10 -3.17 23.59
N CYS A 316 -23.91 -4.37 24.10
CA CYS A 316 -24.93 -5.08 24.87
C CYS A 316 -24.30 -6.10 25.83
N SER A 317 -25.15 -6.75 26.68
CA SER A 317 -24.69 -7.68 27.71
C SER A 317 -24.30 -9.08 27.22
N VAL A 318 -24.38 -9.36 25.92
CA VAL A 318 -23.90 -10.64 25.36
C VAL A 318 -22.39 -10.82 25.54
N GLY A 319 -21.63 -9.71 25.57
CA GLY A 319 -20.21 -9.74 25.86
C GLY A 319 -19.35 -10.41 24.75
N CYS A 320 -19.77 -10.31 23.50
CA CYS A 320 -19.03 -10.89 22.37
C CYS A 320 -17.57 -10.41 22.37
N LYS A 321 -16.63 -11.33 22.17
CA LYS A 321 -15.23 -11.00 21.97
C LYS A 321 -15.04 -10.39 20.58
N THR A 322 -14.34 -9.28 20.52
CA THR A 322 -13.98 -8.58 19.28
C THR A 322 -12.52 -8.22 19.27
N GLU A 323 -11.88 -8.34 18.11
CA GLU A 323 -10.55 -7.82 17.84
C GLU A 323 -10.69 -6.40 17.25
N LEU A 324 -10.28 -5.40 18.01
CA LEU A 324 -10.19 -4.03 17.53
C LEU A 324 -8.83 -3.80 16.90
N GLN A 325 -8.81 -3.22 15.71
CA GLN A 325 -7.60 -2.80 15.03
C GLN A 325 -7.50 -1.29 15.12
N THR A 326 -6.36 -0.80 15.63
CA THR A 326 -6.11 0.64 15.81
C THR A 326 -4.91 1.08 15.00
N SER A 327 -4.95 2.30 14.48
CA SER A 327 -3.81 3.00 13.90
C SER A 327 -3.66 4.33 14.63
N GLY A 328 -2.59 4.46 15.42
CA GLY A 328 -2.48 5.55 16.38
C GLY A 328 -3.67 5.58 17.33
N ASN A 329 -4.33 6.73 17.45
CA ASN A 329 -5.49 6.93 18.33
C ASN A 329 -6.86 6.59 17.68
N MET A 330 -6.86 6.00 16.48
CA MET A 330 -8.10 5.70 15.76
C MET A 330 -8.38 4.20 15.73
N VAL A 331 -9.61 3.78 16.06
CA VAL A 331 -10.10 2.45 15.74
C VAL A 331 -10.50 2.42 14.27
N VAL A 332 -9.84 1.58 13.50
CA VAL A 332 -10.04 1.51 12.05
C VAL A 332 -10.88 0.31 11.63
N LYS A 333 -10.92 -0.74 12.45
CA LYS A 333 -11.65 -1.97 12.13
C LYS A 333 -12.05 -2.72 13.41
N SER A 334 -13.16 -3.42 13.35
CA SER A 334 -13.58 -4.38 14.37
C SER A 334 -13.90 -5.70 13.71
N THR A 335 -13.23 -6.77 14.12
CA THR A 335 -13.45 -8.13 13.61
C THR A 335 -13.85 -9.08 14.73
N PRO A 336 -14.53 -10.20 14.43
CA PRO A 336 -14.71 -11.26 15.40
C PRO A 336 -13.36 -11.79 15.87
N ASP A 337 -13.31 -12.26 17.11
CA ASP A 337 -12.18 -13.05 17.59
C ASP A 337 -12.17 -14.42 16.89
N ASN A 338 -11.30 -14.55 15.88
CA ASN A 338 -11.24 -15.75 15.04
C ASN A 338 -10.65 -16.96 15.78
N GLU A 339 -9.86 -16.76 16.82
CA GLU A 339 -9.28 -17.85 17.62
C GLU A 339 -10.35 -18.62 18.39
N HIS A 340 -11.45 -17.98 18.73
CA HIS A 340 -12.54 -18.56 19.50
C HIS A 340 -13.84 -18.69 18.70
N ASN A 341 -13.78 -18.77 17.38
CA ASN A 341 -14.96 -18.87 16.48
C ASN A 341 -16.01 -17.77 16.75
N GLY A 342 -15.56 -16.58 17.02
CA GLY A 342 -16.41 -15.44 17.39
C GLY A 342 -17.33 -15.03 16.24
N THR A 343 -18.53 -14.62 16.61
CA THR A 343 -19.47 -13.96 15.71
C THR A 343 -19.86 -12.60 16.28
N LEU A 344 -20.10 -11.64 15.40
CA LEU A 344 -20.55 -10.31 15.78
C LEU A 344 -21.86 -9.97 15.08
N CYS A 345 -22.69 -9.18 15.74
CA CYS A 345 -23.80 -8.50 15.08
C CYS A 345 -23.32 -7.22 14.40
N VAL A 346 -24.20 -6.55 13.66
CA VAL A 346 -23.89 -5.29 12.96
C VAL A 346 -23.27 -4.22 13.88
N LYS A 347 -23.74 -4.12 15.14
CA LYS A 347 -23.21 -3.12 16.08
C LYS A 347 -21.77 -3.43 16.49
N GLY A 348 -21.46 -4.67 16.85
CA GLY A 348 -20.10 -5.07 17.22
C GLY A 348 -19.14 -5.01 16.05
N ARG A 349 -19.63 -5.30 14.83
CA ARG A 349 -18.80 -5.34 13.63
C ARG A 349 -18.54 -3.96 13.02
N PHE A 350 -19.57 -3.12 12.92
CA PHE A 350 -19.52 -1.85 12.20
C PHE A 350 -19.83 -0.62 13.05
N GLY A 351 -20.28 -0.82 14.30
CA GLY A 351 -20.72 0.27 15.17
C GLY A 351 -19.61 0.98 15.94
N PHE A 352 -18.36 0.58 15.80
CA PHE A 352 -17.26 1.16 16.60
C PHE A 352 -17.10 2.67 16.38
N GLY A 353 -17.43 3.20 15.19
CA GLY A 353 -17.43 4.64 14.92
C GLY A 353 -18.40 5.44 15.81
N GLU A 354 -19.51 4.85 16.24
CA GLU A 354 -20.43 5.49 17.17
C GLU A 354 -19.83 5.65 18.58
N ALA A 355 -18.97 4.70 18.99
CA ALA A 355 -18.30 4.76 20.29
C ALA A 355 -17.22 5.85 20.36
N LEU A 356 -16.81 6.41 19.22
CA LEU A 356 -15.78 7.44 19.12
C LEU A 356 -16.35 8.86 19.01
N LYS A 357 -17.67 9.02 19.05
CA LYS A 357 -18.31 10.34 18.98
C LYS A 357 -17.92 11.22 20.17
N SER A 358 -17.77 12.51 19.90
CA SER A 358 -17.33 13.53 20.88
C SER A 358 -18.26 13.70 22.09
N ASN A 359 -19.53 13.26 21.98
CA ASN A 359 -20.52 13.35 23.06
C ASN A 359 -20.49 12.15 24.02
N ARG A 360 -19.51 11.23 23.90
CA ARG A 360 -19.37 10.10 24.81
C ARG A 360 -19.02 10.58 26.23
N LEU A 361 -19.71 10.04 27.22
CA LEU A 361 -19.33 10.26 28.63
C LEU A 361 -17.99 9.57 28.91
N THR A 362 -16.98 10.34 29.29
CA THR A 362 -15.63 9.86 29.61
C THR A 362 -15.34 9.81 31.11
N THR A 363 -16.21 10.39 31.91
CA THR A 363 -16.12 10.40 33.38
C THR A 363 -17.44 9.97 33.99
N PRO A 364 -17.43 9.36 35.19
CA PRO A 364 -18.65 9.09 35.93
C PRO A 364 -19.42 10.39 36.21
N MET A 365 -20.75 10.30 36.22
CA MET A 365 -21.59 11.45 36.47
C MET A 365 -22.65 11.07 37.51
N VAL A 366 -22.84 11.93 38.51
CA VAL A 366 -23.85 11.78 39.53
C VAL A 366 -24.84 12.95 39.43
N ARG A 367 -26.13 12.67 39.60
CA ARG A 367 -27.16 13.71 39.61
C ARG A 367 -27.17 14.45 40.95
N LYS A 368 -26.71 15.69 40.94
CA LYS A 368 -26.74 16.61 42.10
C LYS A 368 -27.74 17.75 41.77
N ASN A 369 -28.73 17.93 42.61
CA ASN A 369 -29.78 18.98 42.40
C ASN A 369 -30.43 18.95 41.02
N GLY A 370 -30.70 17.75 40.49
CA GLY A 370 -31.31 17.59 39.15
C GLY A 370 -30.35 17.60 37.98
N VAL A 371 -29.11 18.04 38.14
CA VAL A 371 -28.08 18.17 37.08
C VAL A 371 -27.06 17.06 37.17
N LEU A 372 -26.73 16.41 36.06
CA LEU A 372 -25.63 15.46 35.94
C LEU A 372 -24.29 16.20 36.08
N THR A 373 -23.53 15.87 37.12
CA THR A 373 -22.28 16.51 37.48
C THR A 373 -21.15 15.48 37.41
N PRO A 374 -20.02 15.76 36.71
CA PRO A 374 -18.86 14.88 36.72
C PRO A 374 -18.29 14.67 38.12
N VAL A 375 -17.88 13.43 38.40
CA VAL A 375 -17.33 13.04 39.70
C VAL A 375 -16.20 12.04 39.53
N SER A 376 -15.40 11.77 40.56
CA SER A 376 -14.40 10.70 40.52
C SER A 376 -15.08 9.30 40.58
N TRP A 377 -14.35 8.26 40.18
CA TRP A 377 -14.81 6.88 40.31
C TRP A 377 -15.06 6.51 41.79
N GLU A 378 -14.25 7.03 42.68
CA GLU A 378 -14.42 6.82 44.14
C GLU A 378 -15.73 7.44 44.65
N GLU A 379 -16.00 8.69 44.30
CA GLU A 379 -17.25 9.38 44.66
C GLU A 379 -18.48 8.69 44.05
N ALA A 380 -18.37 8.24 42.77
CA ALA A 380 -19.45 7.49 42.14
C ALA A 380 -19.73 6.18 42.86
N SER A 381 -18.68 5.44 43.23
CA SER A 381 -18.81 4.15 43.94
C SER A 381 -19.43 4.32 45.31
N ILE A 382 -19.03 5.34 46.07
CA ILE A 382 -19.64 5.67 47.39
C ILE A 382 -21.12 6.03 47.20
N TYR A 383 -21.45 6.82 46.19
CA TYR A 383 -22.84 7.20 45.91
C TYR A 383 -23.70 5.97 45.58
N ILE A 384 -23.19 5.08 44.70
CA ILE A 384 -23.89 3.82 44.36
C ILE A 384 -24.10 2.95 45.58
N ALA A 385 -23.05 2.74 46.39
CA ALA A 385 -23.15 1.93 47.59
C ALA A 385 -24.21 2.46 48.56
N LYS A 386 -24.24 3.77 48.83
CA LYS A 386 -25.25 4.41 49.67
C LYS A 386 -26.68 4.21 49.13
N LYS A 387 -26.85 4.34 47.82
CA LYS A 387 -28.15 4.13 47.16
C LYS A 387 -28.61 2.69 47.25
N LEU A 388 -27.72 1.72 47.00
CA LEU A 388 -28.03 0.29 47.10
C LEU A 388 -28.43 -0.07 48.56
N GLN A 389 -27.68 0.42 49.56
CA GLN A 389 -28.00 0.22 50.96
C GLN A 389 -29.37 0.80 51.35
N SER A 390 -29.79 1.92 50.76
CA SER A 390 -31.08 2.53 51.01
C SER A 390 -32.27 1.79 50.38
N VAL A 391 -32.02 0.87 49.44
CA VAL A 391 -33.05 0.06 48.75
C VAL A 391 -33.03 -1.40 49.21
N ALA A 392 -31.94 -1.86 49.84
CA ALA A 392 -31.88 -3.18 50.45
C ALA A 392 -32.77 -3.17 51.71
N VAL A 393 -33.93 -3.81 51.62
CA VAL A 393 -34.88 -4.05 52.74
C VAL A 393 -34.72 -5.49 53.15
#